data_8788e78cba924c2ceebf4c8176ffaa33
#
_entry.id   8788e78cba924c2ceebf4c8176ffaa33
#
_cell.length_a   1.000
_cell.length_b   1.000
_cell.length_c   1.000
_cell.angle_alpha   90.00
_cell.angle_beta   90.00
_cell.angle_gamma   90.00
#
_symmetry.space_group_name_H-M   'P 1'
#
loop_
_entity.id
_entity.type
_entity.pdbx_description
1 polymer ?
#
loop_
_entity_poly.entity_id
_entity_poly.type
_entity_poly.pdbx_seq_one_letter_code
_entity_poly.pdbx_strand_id
1 'polypeptide(L)'
;MGFYENRVLPHIINLAMNTKAMREERERCLSTVSGAVLEIGFGTGLNLPHYPRAVTKVVGVDPSERSARLARKRIAAAPFPVETIGLSAEKLPVEDASFAAIVSTFTLCTIPDVAGALLEVRRALSPEGRFYFVEHGRADDPKVVRWQDRLDGLEQRVFGGCHLNRRISTLIEQAGFTIERLEHDYLKDAPKFAGFLYRGVARREVST
;
A
#
# COMPACT_ATOMS: atom_id res chain seq x y z
N MET A 1 -5.60 21.41 -5.84
CA MET A 1 -5.11 20.84 -4.57
C MET A 1 -4.92 21.96 -3.55
N GLY A 2 -5.62 21.90 -2.44
CA GLY A 2 -5.65 22.96 -1.44
C GLY A 2 -4.41 22.98 -0.53
N PHE A 3 -4.23 24.06 0.24
CA PHE A 3 -3.16 24.21 1.25
C PHE A 3 -3.16 23.05 2.26
N TYR A 4 -4.34 22.56 2.65
CA TYR A 4 -4.51 21.43 3.56
C TYR A 4 -3.88 20.15 3.00
N GLU A 5 -4.22 19.75 1.78
CA GLU A 5 -3.73 18.53 1.12
C GLU A 5 -2.22 18.53 0.95
N ASN A 6 -1.64 19.69 0.63
CA ASN A 6 -0.21 19.79 0.36
C ASN A 6 0.67 20.03 1.59
N ARG A 7 0.15 20.63 2.67
CA ARG A 7 0.98 21.02 3.81
C ARG A 7 0.64 20.36 5.15
N VAL A 8 -0.61 19.99 5.37
CA VAL A 8 -1.07 19.49 6.67
C VAL A 8 -1.28 17.97 6.62
N LEU A 9 -2.02 17.51 5.63
CA LEU A 9 -2.41 16.11 5.49
C LEU A 9 -1.23 15.11 5.54
N PRO A 10 -0.08 15.32 4.84
CA PRO A 10 1.05 14.39 4.91
C PRO A 10 1.65 14.23 6.32
N HIS A 11 1.60 15.27 7.14
CA HIS A 11 2.06 15.18 8.54
C HIS A 11 1.07 14.41 9.42
N ILE A 12 -0.22 14.66 9.25
CA ILE A 12 -1.28 13.94 9.97
C ILE A 12 -1.22 12.46 9.60
N ILE A 13 -1.16 12.15 8.31
CA ILE A 13 -1.03 10.77 7.82
C ILE A 13 0.25 10.13 8.38
N ASN A 14 1.40 10.80 8.30
CA ASN A 14 2.65 10.25 8.84
C ASN A 14 2.55 9.92 10.34
N LEU A 15 1.86 10.74 11.13
CA LEU A 15 1.65 10.48 12.55
C LEU A 15 0.67 9.33 12.79
N ALA A 16 -0.49 9.37 12.14
CA ALA A 16 -1.54 8.34 12.25
C ALA A 16 -1.05 6.97 11.78
N MET A 17 -0.28 6.93 10.68
CA MET A 17 0.24 5.71 10.07
C MET A 17 1.53 5.18 10.74
N ASN A 18 2.08 5.88 11.76
CA ASN A 18 3.28 5.48 12.49
C ASN A 18 3.00 5.02 13.92
N THR A 19 1.80 4.54 14.21
CA THR A 19 1.45 3.93 15.50
C THR A 19 2.12 2.57 15.68
N LYS A 20 2.17 2.06 16.91
CA LYS A 20 2.73 0.73 17.21
C LYS A 20 1.98 -0.35 16.41
N ALA A 21 0.65 -0.31 16.42
CA ALA A 21 -0.17 -1.28 15.69
C ALA A 21 0.11 -1.28 14.17
N MET A 22 0.24 -0.08 13.56
CA MET A 22 0.58 0.05 12.14
C MET A 22 1.98 -0.47 11.81
N ARG A 23 2.96 -0.29 12.72
CA ARG A 23 4.30 -0.86 12.54
C ARG A 23 4.30 -2.37 12.60
N GLU A 24 3.58 -2.97 13.56
CA GLU A 24 3.43 -4.43 13.67
C GLU A 24 2.80 -5.02 12.40
N GLU A 25 1.81 -4.36 11.80
CA GLU A 25 1.21 -4.80 10.54
C GLU A 25 2.19 -4.72 9.36
N ARG A 26 3.01 -3.65 9.28
CA ARG A 26 4.09 -3.57 8.28
C ARG A 26 5.12 -4.68 8.46
N GLU A 27 5.59 -4.91 9.67
CA GLU A 27 6.56 -5.97 9.98
C GLU A 27 6.05 -7.35 9.55
N ARG A 28 4.79 -7.66 9.85
CA ARG A 28 4.17 -8.92 9.41
C ARG A 28 4.08 -9.02 7.89
N CYS A 29 3.60 -7.95 7.22
CA CYS A 29 3.44 -7.92 5.77
C CYS A 29 4.79 -8.08 5.05
N LEU A 30 5.84 -7.43 5.56
CA LEU A 30 7.13 -7.33 4.89
C LEU A 30 8.11 -8.46 5.27
N SER A 31 7.78 -9.29 6.24
CA SER A 31 8.70 -10.26 6.88
C SER A 31 9.41 -11.23 5.92
N THR A 32 8.83 -11.51 4.77
CA THR A 32 9.36 -12.47 3.76
C THR A 32 9.71 -11.81 2.44
N VAL A 33 9.68 -10.47 2.36
CA VAL A 33 10.03 -9.72 1.15
C VAL A 33 11.51 -9.84 0.87
N SER A 34 11.89 -10.03 -0.40
CA SER A 34 13.28 -10.16 -0.82
C SER A 34 13.51 -9.64 -2.23
N GLY A 35 14.79 -9.43 -2.59
CA GLY A 35 15.20 -8.99 -3.92
C GLY A 35 14.91 -7.52 -4.19
N ALA A 36 14.74 -7.17 -5.47
CA ALA A 36 14.36 -5.81 -5.91
C ALA A 36 12.87 -5.60 -5.66
N VAL A 37 12.54 -4.53 -4.95
CA VAL A 37 11.18 -4.19 -4.49
C VAL A 37 10.68 -2.94 -5.21
N LEU A 38 9.46 -2.99 -5.72
CA LEU A 38 8.66 -1.81 -6.08
C LEU A 38 7.63 -1.57 -4.98
N GLU A 39 7.64 -0.38 -4.37
CA GLU A 39 6.66 0.01 -3.36
C GLU A 39 5.72 1.06 -3.94
N ILE A 40 4.43 0.73 -4.07
CA ILE A 40 3.39 1.68 -4.47
C ILE A 40 2.80 2.38 -3.24
N GLY A 41 2.65 3.71 -3.32
CA GLY A 41 2.27 4.55 -2.19
C GLY A 41 3.39 4.64 -1.14
N PHE A 42 4.61 4.90 -1.60
CA PHE A 42 5.81 5.00 -0.77
C PHE A 42 5.68 5.99 0.39
N GLY A 43 4.93 7.05 0.18
CA GLY A 43 4.63 8.04 1.19
C GLY A 43 5.88 8.63 1.84
N THR A 44 5.92 8.59 3.14
CA THR A 44 7.05 9.10 3.92
C THR A 44 8.12 8.04 4.21
N GLY A 45 8.09 6.88 3.53
CA GLY A 45 9.06 5.80 3.68
C GLY A 45 8.93 5.01 4.99
N LEU A 46 7.71 4.85 5.50
CA LEU A 46 7.46 4.15 6.77
C LEU A 46 7.77 2.65 6.71
N ASN A 47 7.82 2.06 5.52
CA ASN A 47 8.18 0.65 5.33
C ASN A 47 9.69 0.40 5.41
N LEU A 48 10.53 1.39 5.10
CA LEU A 48 11.98 1.21 4.97
C LEU A 48 12.65 0.55 6.18
N PRO A 49 12.31 0.89 7.44
CA PRO A 49 12.90 0.24 8.61
C PRO A 49 12.48 -1.22 8.81
N HIS A 50 11.43 -1.68 8.12
CA HIS A 50 10.82 -3.00 8.30
C HIS A 50 11.19 -4.00 7.20
N TYR A 51 11.89 -3.56 6.14
CA TYR A 51 12.36 -4.48 5.11
C TYR A 51 13.48 -5.41 5.61
N PRO A 52 13.38 -6.72 5.31
CA PRO A 52 14.44 -7.68 5.64
C PRO A 52 15.76 -7.38 4.92
N ARG A 53 16.85 -7.91 5.45
CA ARG A 53 18.18 -7.81 4.81
C ARG A 53 18.27 -8.47 3.43
N ALA A 54 17.31 -9.33 3.09
CA ALA A 54 17.19 -9.97 1.79
C ALA A 54 16.71 -9.01 0.68
N VAL A 55 16.25 -7.80 1.03
CA VAL A 55 15.91 -6.76 0.07
C VAL A 55 17.20 -6.13 -0.46
N THR A 56 17.33 -6.05 -1.79
CA THR A 56 18.53 -5.54 -2.45
C THR A 56 18.40 -4.10 -2.94
N LYS A 57 17.17 -3.65 -3.20
CA LYS A 57 16.84 -2.30 -3.69
C LYS A 57 15.35 -2.03 -3.45
N VAL A 58 15.00 -0.77 -3.21
CA VAL A 58 13.61 -0.31 -3.19
C VAL A 58 13.42 0.83 -4.19
N VAL A 59 12.40 0.70 -5.04
CA VAL A 59 11.90 1.79 -5.90
C VAL A 59 10.53 2.19 -5.34
N GLY A 60 10.45 3.38 -4.76
CA GLY A 60 9.22 3.91 -4.17
C GLY A 60 8.46 4.80 -5.16
N VAL A 61 7.17 4.57 -5.33
CA VAL A 61 6.28 5.36 -6.19
C VAL A 61 5.28 6.12 -5.34
N ASP A 62 5.29 7.44 -5.44
CA ASP A 62 4.32 8.31 -4.73
C ASP A 62 4.25 9.68 -5.42
N PRO A 63 3.05 10.22 -5.74
CA PRO A 63 2.92 11.51 -6.42
C PRO A 63 3.20 12.71 -5.51
N SER A 64 3.32 12.52 -4.20
CA SER A 64 3.49 13.59 -3.23
C SER A 64 4.96 13.98 -3.03
N GLU A 65 5.38 15.09 -3.62
CA GLU A 65 6.72 15.64 -3.37
C GLU A 65 7.00 15.93 -1.89
N ARG A 66 5.95 16.24 -1.11
CA ARG A 66 6.12 16.50 0.31
C ARG A 66 6.39 15.23 1.08
N SER A 67 5.69 14.16 0.76
CA SER A 67 5.97 12.83 1.30
C SER A 67 7.41 12.42 1.02
N ALA A 68 7.88 12.62 -0.21
CA ALA A 68 9.28 12.36 -0.59
C ALA A 68 10.28 13.18 0.24
N ARG A 69 9.98 14.47 0.54
CA ARG A 69 10.82 15.29 1.44
C ARG A 69 10.88 14.74 2.87
N LEU A 70 9.75 14.26 3.40
CA LEU A 70 9.69 13.66 4.74
C LEU A 70 10.40 12.30 4.80
N ALA A 71 10.46 11.58 3.68
CA ALA A 71 11.13 10.30 3.56
C ALA A 71 12.67 10.39 3.61
N ARG A 72 13.28 11.54 3.31
CA ARG A 72 14.73 11.70 3.13
C ARG A 72 15.58 11.09 4.25
N LYS A 73 15.20 11.30 5.52
CA LYS A 73 15.96 10.74 6.65
C LYS A 73 15.89 9.21 6.69
N ARG A 74 14.74 8.62 6.36
CA ARG A 74 14.56 7.16 6.30
C ARG A 74 15.29 6.56 5.10
N ILE A 75 15.25 7.24 3.96
CA ILE A 75 16.01 6.86 2.76
C ILE A 75 17.51 6.83 3.06
N ALA A 76 18.05 7.88 3.68
CA ALA A 76 19.47 7.96 4.04
C ALA A 76 19.90 6.90 5.08
N ALA A 77 18.98 6.40 5.89
CA ALA A 77 19.24 5.38 6.91
C ALA A 77 19.02 3.94 6.39
N ALA A 78 18.48 3.77 5.18
CA ALA A 78 18.21 2.45 4.62
C ALA A 78 19.52 1.71 4.30
N PRO A 79 19.62 0.38 4.58
CA PRO A 79 20.83 -0.39 4.32
C PRO A 79 20.97 -0.85 2.85
N PHE A 80 20.08 -0.41 1.98
CA PHE A 80 20.01 -0.73 0.55
C PHE A 80 19.70 0.54 -0.25
N PRO A 81 19.99 0.57 -1.56
CA PRO A 81 19.63 1.67 -2.44
C PRO A 81 18.11 1.92 -2.47
N VAL A 82 17.72 3.19 -2.38
CA VAL A 82 16.31 3.62 -2.48
C VAL A 82 16.19 4.69 -3.54
N GLU A 83 15.38 4.44 -4.54
CA GLU A 83 15.00 5.40 -5.59
C GLU A 83 13.54 5.80 -5.40
N THR A 84 13.17 7.02 -5.78
CA THR A 84 11.79 7.50 -5.72
C THR A 84 11.31 8.03 -7.05
N ILE A 85 10.08 7.66 -7.44
CA ILE A 85 9.39 8.09 -8.64
C ILE A 85 8.19 8.91 -8.21
N GLY A 86 8.16 10.18 -8.61
CA GLY A 86 7.10 11.14 -8.27
C GLY A 86 5.88 11.04 -9.18
N LEU A 87 5.33 9.84 -9.35
CA LEU A 87 4.18 9.57 -10.22
C LEU A 87 3.12 8.73 -9.49
N SER A 88 1.92 8.68 -10.09
CA SER A 88 0.86 7.76 -9.67
C SER A 88 1.18 6.31 -10.09
N ALA A 89 0.73 5.34 -9.30
CA ALA A 89 0.87 3.92 -9.60
C ALA A 89 0.05 3.45 -10.82
N GLU A 90 -0.80 4.28 -11.36
CA GLU A 90 -1.63 4.01 -12.55
C GLU A 90 -0.81 4.00 -13.86
N LYS A 91 0.42 4.52 -13.84
CA LYS A 91 1.35 4.49 -14.96
C LYS A 91 2.78 4.48 -14.45
N LEU A 92 3.38 3.31 -14.40
CA LEU A 92 4.72 3.10 -13.86
C LEU A 92 5.78 3.15 -14.96
N PRO A 93 6.78 4.04 -14.87
CA PRO A 93 7.90 4.12 -15.83
C PRO A 93 8.97 3.06 -15.50
N VAL A 94 8.55 1.81 -15.42
CA VAL A 94 9.42 0.67 -15.12
C VAL A 94 9.20 -0.42 -16.17
N GLU A 95 10.23 -1.24 -16.37
CA GLU A 95 10.17 -2.35 -17.32
C GLU A 95 9.25 -3.47 -16.83
N ASP A 96 8.73 -4.26 -17.77
CA ASP A 96 7.93 -5.43 -17.49
C ASP A 96 8.76 -6.46 -16.72
N ALA A 97 8.11 -7.16 -15.77
CA ALA A 97 8.70 -8.28 -15.03
C ALA A 97 10.04 -7.94 -14.32
N SER A 98 10.27 -6.68 -13.93
CA SER A 98 11.54 -6.19 -13.40
C SER A 98 11.69 -6.28 -11.88
N PHE A 99 10.62 -6.62 -11.15
CA PHE A 99 10.65 -6.69 -9.69
C PHE A 99 10.33 -8.08 -9.15
N ALA A 100 11.17 -8.55 -8.21
CA ALA A 100 10.94 -9.81 -7.49
C ALA A 100 9.80 -9.69 -6.47
N ALA A 101 9.60 -8.50 -5.92
CA ALA A 101 8.52 -8.21 -4.99
C ALA A 101 7.89 -6.85 -5.29
N ILE A 102 6.57 -6.76 -5.16
CA ILE A 102 5.85 -5.49 -5.14
C ILE A 102 5.12 -5.38 -3.81
N VAL A 103 5.09 -4.19 -3.25
CA VAL A 103 4.53 -3.92 -1.93
C VAL A 103 3.50 -2.80 -2.02
N SER A 104 2.35 -2.99 -1.36
CA SER A 104 1.36 -1.95 -1.12
C SER A 104 0.93 -1.95 0.34
N THR A 105 1.05 -0.82 1.01
CA THR A 105 0.61 -0.69 2.39
C THR A 105 -0.25 0.56 2.57
N PHE A 106 -1.53 0.36 2.86
CA PHE A 106 -2.50 1.44 3.09
C PHE A 106 -2.57 2.44 1.92
N THR A 107 -2.52 1.94 0.69
CA THR A 107 -2.46 2.73 -0.54
C THR A 107 -3.57 2.40 -1.53
N LEU A 108 -3.88 1.11 -1.77
CA LEU A 108 -4.94 0.70 -2.71
C LEU A 108 -6.30 1.29 -2.36
N CYS A 109 -6.53 1.59 -1.08
CA CYS A 109 -7.75 2.25 -0.62
C CYS A 109 -7.87 3.71 -1.12
N THR A 110 -6.77 4.36 -1.51
CA THR A 110 -6.74 5.78 -1.90
C THR A 110 -6.54 6.02 -3.40
N ILE A 111 -5.98 5.07 -4.14
CA ILE A 111 -5.71 5.25 -5.58
C ILE A 111 -7.03 5.40 -6.34
N PRO A 112 -7.24 6.47 -7.14
CA PRO A 112 -8.48 6.65 -7.88
C PRO A 112 -8.77 5.51 -8.85
N ASP A 113 -7.87 5.22 -9.79
CA ASP A 113 -7.94 4.06 -10.67
C ASP A 113 -7.13 2.89 -10.12
N VAL A 114 -7.68 2.24 -9.10
CA VAL A 114 -7.04 1.08 -8.46
C VAL A 114 -6.92 -0.11 -9.41
N ALA A 115 -7.83 -0.25 -10.37
CA ALA A 115 -7.78 -1.32 -11.36
C ALA A 115 -6.58 -1.12 -12.31
N GLY A 116 -6.40 0.08 -12.86
CA GLY A 116 -5.24 0.44 -13.67
C GLY A 116 -3.93 0.27 -12.90
N ALA A 117 -3.88 0.70 -11.64
CA ALA A 117 -2.69 0.52 -10.79
C ALA A 117 -2.36 -0.97 -10.57
N LEU A 118 -3.34 -1.83 -10.32
CA LEU A 118 -3.12 -3.27 -10.15
C LEU A 118 -2.68 -3.97 -11.44
N LEU A 119 -3.13 -3.51 -12.61
CA LEU A 119 -2.61 -3.99 -13.90
C LEU A 119 -1.13 -3.62 -14.10
N GLU A 120 -0.73 -2.40 -13.74
CA GLU A 120 0.68 -1.99 -13.74
C GLU A 120 1.53 -2.78 -12.74
N VAL A 121 1.01 -3.03 -11.54
CA VAL A 121 1.64 -3.93 -10.55
C VAL A 121 1.86 -5.32 -11.17
N ARG A 122 0.84 -5.86 -11.82
CA ARG A 122 0.94 -7.17 -12.49
C ARG A 122 1.97 -7.17 -13.62
N ARG A 123 2.05 -6.09 -14.41
CA ARG A 123 3.01 -5.94 -15.50
C ARG A 123 4.46 -5.90 -14.98
N ALA A 124 4.70 -5.10 -13.92
CA ALA A 124 6.02 -4.88 -13.36
C ALA A 124 6.54 -6.07 -12.52
N LEU A 125 5.65 -6.92 -11.99
CA LEU A 125 6.02 -8.08 -11.18
C LEU A 125 6.61 -9.18 -12.06
N SER A 126 7.75 -9.76 -11.65
CA SER A 126 8.35 -10.90 -12.35
C SER A 126 7.46 -12.15 -12.24
N PRO A 127 7.61 -13.14 -13.14
CA PRO A 127 6.77 -14.36 -13.13
C PRO A 127 6.78 -15.09 -11.78
N GLU A 128 7.94 -15.19 -11.15
CA GLU A 128 8.12 -15.83 -9.84
C GLU A 128 7.95 -14.86 -8.66
N GLY A 129 7.69 -13.59 -8.97
CA GLY A 129 7.56 -12.53 -7.98
C GLY A 129 6.29 -12.65 -7.13
N ARG A 130 6.28 -11.89 -6.03
CA ARG A 130 5.14 -11.83 -5.12
C ARG A 130 4.68 -10.40 -4.89
N PHE A 131 3.37 -10.22 -4.85
CA PHE A 131 2.72 -8.99 -4.44
C PHE A 131 2.30 -9.08 -2.98
N TYR A 132 2.89 -8.26 -2.13
CA TYR A 132 2.62 -8.18 -0.69
C TYR A 132 1.74 -6.97 -0.40
N PHE A 133 0.71 -7.17 0.38
CA PHE A 133 -0.20 -6.07 0.71
C PHE A 133 -0.71 -6.13 2.15
N VAL A 134 -0.89 -4.96 2.73
CA VAL A 134 -1.72 -4.73 3.91
C VAL A 134 -2.54 -3.47 3.66
N GLU A 135 -3.84 -3.62 3.57
CA GLU A 135 -4.75 -2.58 3.11
C GLU A 135 -5.99 -2.50 3.98
N HIS A 136 -6.47 -1.31 4.16
CA HIS A 136 -7.76 -1.05 4.73
C HIS A 136 -8.87 -1.31 3.69
N GLY A 137 -9.99 -1.90 4.12
CA GLY A 137 -11.07 -2.18 3.19
C GLY A 137 -12.38 -2.59 3.85
N ARG A 138 -13.31 -3.08 3.04
CA ARG A 138 -14.65 -3.48 3.44
C ARG A 138 -14.64 -4.64 4.43
N ALA A 139 -15.30 -4.45 5.57
CA ALA A 139 -15.43 -5.49 6.59
C ALA A 139 -16.40 -6.60 6.19
N ASP A 140 -16.31 -7.74 6.87
CA ASP A 140 -17.25 -8.87 6.71
C ASP A 140 -18.54 -8.70 7.53
N ASP A 141 -18.48 -7.96 8.67
CA ASP A 141 -19.64 -7.70 9.53
C ASP A 141 -20.60 -6.68 8.88
N PRO A 142 -21.86 -7.07 8.58
CA PRO A 142 -22.84 -6.18 7.97
C PRO A 142 -23.14 -4.90 8.78
N LYS A 143 -22.94 -4.91 10.11
CA LYS A 143 -23.10 -3.72 10.94
C LYS A 143 -21.98 -2.73 10.71
N VAL A 144 -20.75 -3.22 10.59
CA VAL A 144 -19.57 -2.41 10.29
C VAL A 144 -19.67 -1.86 8.87
N VAL A 145 -20.05 -2.69 7.90
CA VAL A 145 -20.27 -2.30 6.49
C VAL A 145 -21.22 -1.13 6.37
N ARG A 146 -22.34 -1.12 7.09
CA ARG A 146 -23.30 0.01 7.07
C ARG A 146 -22.66 1.32 7.54
N TRP A 147 -21.75 1.28 8.49
CA TRP A 147 -21.00 2.45 8.92
C TRP A 147 -19.96 2.86 7.91
N GLN A 148 -19.24 1.90 7.33
CA GLN A 148 -18.29 2.17 6.24
C GLN A 148 -18.97 2.87 5.07
N ASP A 149 -20.11 2.34 4.58
CA ASP A 149 -20.86 2.93 3.46
C ASP A 149 -21.38 4.35 3.76
N ARG A 150 -21.75 4.63 5.02
CA ARG A 150 -22.19 5.98 5.45
C ARG A 150 -21.06 6.99 5.56
N LEU A 151 -19.89 6.55 6.01
CA LEU A 151 -18.76 7.41 6.32
C LEU A 151 -17.76 7.52 5.16
N ASP A 152 -17.86 6.68 4.13
CA ASP A 152 -16.94 6.61 3.01
C ASP A 152 -16.72 7.98 2.34
N GLY A 153 -17.77 8.71 2.03
CA GLY A 153 -17.64 10.04 1.42
C GLY A 153 -17.01 11.10 2.32
N LEU A 154 -17.13 10.97 3.65
CA LEU A 154 -16.45 11.86 4.60
C LEU A 154 -14.96 11.50 4.69
N GLU A 155 -14.66 10.22 4.78
CA GLU A 155 -13.31 9.68 4.83
C GLU A 155 -12.49 10.13 3.62
N GLN A 156 -13.04 9.98 2.42
CA GLN A 156 -12.40 10.44 1.19
C GLN A 156 -11.98 11.92 1.24
N ARG A 157 -12.82 12.79 1.82
CA ARG A 157 -12.54 14.24 1.92
C ARG A 157 -11.47 14.56 2.97
N VAL A 158 -11.42 13.80 4.07
CA VAL A 158 -10.57 14.09 5.22
C VAL A 158 -9.22 13.40 5.11
N PHE A 159 -9.18 12.15 4.59
CA PHE A 159 -7.98 11.31 4.53
C PHE A 159 -7.50 11.05 3.09
N GLY A 160 -7.56 12.08 2.24
CA GLY A 160 -6.88 12.08 0.95
C GLY A 160 -7.39 11.05 -0.06
N GLY A 161 -8.69 10.78 -0.08
CA GLY A 161 -9.31 9.86 -1.04
C GLY A 161 -9.45 8.42 -0.55
N CYS A 162 -9.19 8.15 0.74
CA CYS A 162 -9.32 6.79 1.28
C CYS A 162 -10.76 6.29 1.24
N HIS A 163 -10.99 5.12 0.63
CA HIS A 163 -12.26 4.42 0.60
C HIS A 163 -12.32 3.37 1.72
N LEU A 164 -13.34 3.46 2.57
CA LEU A 164 -13.59 2.51 3.67
C LEU A 164 -14.11 1.15 3.21
N ASN A 165 -14.70 1.09 2.02
CA ASN A 165 -15.56 -0.02 1.59
C ASN A 165 -15.07 -0.77 0.35
N ARG A 166 -13.80 -0.61 -0.05
CA ARG A 166 -13.19 -1.37 -1.14
C ARG A 166 -13.00 -2.83 -0.75
N ARG A 167 -13.41 -3.76 -1.62
CA ARG A 167 -13.13 -5.20 -1.50
C ARG A 167 -11.75 -5.49 -2.05
N ILE A 168 -10.71 -5.33 -1.24
CA ILE A 168 -9.32 -5.38 -1.69
C ILE A 168 -8.96 -6.71 -2.35
N SER A 169 -9.34 -7.84 -1.75
CA SER A 169 -9.06 -9.17 -2.34
C SER A 169 -9.70 -9.34 -3.70
N THR A 170 -10.97 -8.94 -3.86
CA THR A 170 -11.67 -9.01 -5.14
C THR A 170 -11.00 -8.16 -6.22
N LEU A 171 -10.54 -6.94 -5.88
CA LEU A 171 -9.82 -6.09 -6.83
C LEU A 171 -8.50 -6.71 -7.29
N ILE A 172 -7.76 -7.33 -6.37
CA ILE A 172 -6.49 -8.03 -6.66
C ILE A 172 -6.76 -9.22 -7.60
N GLU A 173 -7.77 -10.05 -7.29
CA GLU A 173 -8.14 -11.20 -8.12
C GLU A 173 -8.61 -10.77 -9.52
N GLN A 174 -9.44 -9.73 -9.63
CA GLN A 174 -9.90 -9.18 -10.90
C GLN A 174 -8.77 -8.63 -11.78
N ALA A 175 -7.65 -8.22 -11.17
CA ALA A 175 -6.46 -7.79 -11.91
C ALA A 175 -5.58 -8.97 -12.39
N GLY A 176 -6.00 -10.23 -12.21
CA GLY A 176 -5.30 -11.43 -12.68
C GLY A 176 -4.19 -11.87 -11.72
N PHE A 177 -4.45 -11.77 -10.42
CA PHE A 177 -3.62 -12.35 -9.38
C PHE A 177 -4.33 -13.54 -8.72
N THR A 178 -3.55 -14.54 -8.33
CA THR A 178 -3.98 -15.59 -7.41
C THR A 178 -3.47 -15.23 -6.02
N ILE A 179 -4.35 -15.11 -5.04
CA ILE A 179 -3.99 -14.86 -3.64
C ILE A 179 -3.52 -16.17 -3.00
N GLU A 180 -2.26 -16.21 -2.56
CA GLU A 180 -1.66 -17.38 -1.91
C GLU A 180 -1.93 -17.41 -0.40
N ARG A 181 -2.01 -16.22 0.21
CA ARG A 181 -2.34 -16.05 1.63
C ARG A 181 -3.18 -14.79 1.80
N LEU A 182 -4.25 -14.91 2.57
CA LEU A 182 -5.12 -13.80 2.94
C LEU A 182 -5.51 -13.93 4.42
N GLU A 183 -5.32 -12.86 5.15
CA GLU A 183 -5.73 -12.72 6.54
C GLU A 183 -6.54 -11.45 6.69
N HIS A 184 -7.64 -11.55 7.42
CA HIS A 184 -8.46 -10.42 7.83
C HIS A 184 -8.30 -10.19 9.32
N ASP A 185 -8.15 -8.95 9.73
CA ASP A 185 -8.10 -8.59 11.15
C ASP A 185 -8.61 -7.16 11.35
N TYR A 186 -8.86 -6.82 12.61
CA TYR A 186 -9.11 -5.44 13.02
C TYR A 186 -7.86 -4.84 13.63
N LEU A 187 -7.48 -3.67 13.14
CA LEU A 187 -6.39 -2.90 13.73
C LEU A 187 -6.71 -2.57 15.19
N LYS A 188 -5.79 -2.90 16.08
CA LYS A 188 -5.93 -2.60 17.51
C LYS A 188 -6.06 -1.09 17.73
N ASP A 189 -6.93 -0.71 18.65
CA ASP A 189 -7.19 0.66 19.05
C ASP A 189 -7.80 1.57 17.97
N ALA A 190 -8.23 0.98 16.82
CA ALA A 190 -8.96 1.70 15.78
C ALA A 190 -10.47 1.43 15.85
N PRO A 191 -11.32 2.40 15.48
CA PRO A 191 -12.74 2.14 15.29
C PRO A 191 -12.97 1.04 14.26
N LYS A 192 -13.88 0.10 14.50
CA LYS A 192 -14.11 -1.05 13.62
C LYS A 192 -14.37 -0.67 12.16
N PHE A 193 -15.08 0.44 11.90
CA PHE A 193 -15.35 0.90 10.54
C PHE A 193 -14.09 1.37 9.79
N ALA A 194 -13.05 1.82 10.51
CA ALA A 194 -11.80 2.31 9.96
C ALA A 194 -10.64 1.34 10.15
N GLY A 195 -10.83 0.22 10.84
CA GLY A 195 -9.73 -0.68 11.24
C GLY A 195 -9.75 -2.05 10.59
N PHE A 196 -10.65 -2.36 9.65
CA PHE A 196 -10.66 -3.68 9.02
C PHE A 196 -9.58 -3.79 7.95
N LEU A 197 -8.69 -4.77 8.12
CA LEU A 197 -7.50 -4.95 7.29
C LEU A 197 -7.55 -6.24 6.48
N TYR A 198 -7.03 -6.14 5.27
CA TYR A 198 -6.68 -7.23 4.37
C TYR A 198 -5.15 -7.33 4.35
N ARG A 199 -4.57 -8.41 4.84
CA ARG A 199 -3.14 -8.68 4.74
C ARG A 199 -2.92 -9.94 3.93
N GLY A 200 -2.08 -9.88 2.89
CA GLY A 200 -1.91 -11.03 2.04
C GLY A 200 -0.68 -11.00 1.16
N VAL A 201 -0.52 -12.11 0.47
CA VAL A 201 0.48 -12.33 -0.57
C VAL A 201 -0.22 -12.91 -1.79
N ALA A 202 0.07 -12.37 -2.95
CA ALA A 202 -0.49 -12.81 -4.22
C ALA A 202 0.63 -13.02 -5.26
N ARG A 203 0.36 -13.85 -6.26
CA ARG A 203 1.22 -14.05 -7.43
C ARG A 203 0.44 -13.76 -8.71
N ARG A 204 1.14 -13.53 -9.79
CA ARG A 204 0.51 -13.43 -11.10
C ARG A 204 -0.18 -14.75 -11.45
N GLU A 205 -1.37 -14.69 -12.02
CA GLU A 205 -1.93 -15.86 -12.70
C GLU A 205 -1.03 -16.25 -13.87
N VAL A 206 -0.71 -17.53 -13.96
CA VAL A 206 -0.03 -18.10 -15.13
C VAL A 206 -1.09 -18.26 -16.21
N SER A 207 -0.98 -17.49 -17.30
CA SER A 207 -1.81 -17.73 -18.48
C SER A 207 -1.42 -19.10 -19.04
N THR A 208 -2.31 -20.07 -18.94
CA THR A 208 -2.20 -21.37 -19.61
C THR A 208 -2.43 -21.20 -21.10
#